data_f45243fba75407a3c16869ceb68cc00e
#
_entry.id   f45243fba75407a3c16869ceb68cc00e
#
_cell.length_a   1.000
_cell.length_b   1.000
_cell.length_c   1.000
_cell.angle_alpha   90.00
_cell.angle_beta   90.00
_cell.angle_gamma   90.00
#
_symmetry.space_group_name_H-M   'P 1'
#
loop_
_entity.id
_entity.type
_entity.pdbx_description
1 polymer ?
#
loop_
_entity_poly.entity_id
_entity_poly.type
_entity_poly.pdbx_seq_one_letter_code
_entity_poly.pdbx_strand_id
1 'polypeptide(L)'
;MKLTKTDYLIYKDCAKNAWLKVHKPDIYYAKPLSAFDQGIIETGNEVDILARDLFPNGVLIEDRNESEKTMKLVKAKTPVIYQPVFETELYKVVCDILVWDKDSKVYDLYEVKASNSGENKKAKDELYSYDIAFQYLVLKEAGVPLGKLFLVRFNNQYVRGAELDLDELFIKEDFTEKVMEVVDLVKDEMKVAQDFLSQETEPFGNCKCITRGRSSHCTTFSYSNPQVPDYSVHDISRIGMSKTKLAELVDSNIFHIHEVPDDFPLSEKQKNQVEATKLDKTFINRKEISDFLDAISFPISFLDYETFAAGIPRFGGFSPFNQITFQFSLHISEDKKTEPKHEEFIFTDSKNPDEEFILALKEKLPNKGSVIVWNKSFEIGRNKDLAKRNPEFKEFLEEINSRVIDLMDIFSNQHYIHPKFKGKTSIKYILPVLAPELSYKALDIQEGATASDTWSKIVKDEFSEQEKNEKIEQLKTYCKLDTYAMYAIWKHLTDLI
;
A
#
# COMPACT_ATOMS: atom_id res chain seq x y z
N MET A 1 19.63 -0.58 26.88
CA MET A 1 18.56 -0.88 25.90
C MET A 1 18.95 -2.13 25.12
N LYS A 2 18.01 -3.05 24.81
CA LYS A 2 18.26 -4.16 23.89
C LYS A 2 17.81 -3.77 22.50
N LEU A 3 18.65 -3.99 21.49
CA LEU A 3 18.28 -3.78 20.08
C LEU A 3 17.33 -4.86 19.63
N THR A 4 16.17 -4.47 19.09
CA THR A 4 15.21 -5.42 18.48
C THR A 4 15.40 -5.51 16.95
N LYS A 5 14.92 -6.60 16.36
CA LYS A 5 14.84 -6.77 14.89
C LYS A 5 14.19 -5.55 14.20
N THR A 6 13.07 -5.11 14.73
CA THR A 6 12.35 -3.95 14.20
C THR A 6 13.17 -2.66 14.27
N ASP A 7 13.84 -2.41 15.40
CA ASP A 7 14.66 -1.21 15.55
C ASP A 7 15.88 -1.24 14.63
N TYR A 8 16.49 -2.40 14.43
CA TYR A 8 17.58 -2.60 13.49
C TYR A 8 17.14 -2.31 12.04
N LEU A 9 16.00 -2.83 11.60
CA LEU A 9 15.51 -2.59 10.25
C LEU A 9 15.14 -1.12 10.01
N ILE A 10 14.55 -0.45 11.02
CA ILE A 10 14.30 1.00 10.95
C ILE A 10 15.61 1.78 10.91
N TYR A 11 16.61 1.38 11.72
CA TYR A 11 17.94 1.99 11.72
C TYR A 11 18.59 1.88 10.33
N LYS A 12 18.54 0.72 9.72
CA LYS A 12 19.08 0.47 8.39
C LYS A 12 18.46 1.36 7.32
N ASP A 13 17.16 1.60 7.41
CA ASP A 13 16.45 2.52 6.51
C ASP A 13 16.79 3.99 6.83
N CYS A 14 16.65 4.40 8.10
CA CYS A 14 16.93 5.75 8.57
C CYS A 14 17.34 5.76 10.05
N ALA A 15 18.64 5.88 10.31
CA ALA A 15 19.19 5.83 11.66
C ALA A 15 18.56 6.87 12.62
N LYS A 16 18.36 8.12 12.17
CA LYS A 16 17.72 9.17 12.98
C LYS A 16 16.28 8.83 13.31
N ASN A 17 15.53 8.24 12.37
CA ASN A 17 14.15 7.79 12.60
C ASN A 17 14.09 6.69 13.68
N ALA A 18 15.03 5.73 13.66
CA ALA A 18 15.14 4.69 14.68
C ALA A 18 15.48 5.28 16.05
N TRP A 19 16.41 6.23 16.11
CA TRP A 19 16.76 6.91 17.35
C TRP A 19 15.55 7.65 17.94
N LEU A 20 14.81 8.39 17.11
CA LEU A 20 13.58 9.08 17.53
C LEU A 20 12.50 8.12 18.00
N LYS A 21 12.35 6.95 17.39
CA LYS A 21 11.44 5.92 17.89
C LYS A 21 11.77 5.48 19.32
N VAL A 22 13.05 5.32 19.64
CA VAL A 22 13.52 4.85 20.95
C VAL A 22 13.44 5.95 22.01
N HIS A 23 13.92 7.16 21.69
CA HIS A 23 14.12 8.23 22.67
C HIS A 23 13.03 9.28 22.70
N LYS A 24 12.27 9.43 21.59
CA LYS A 24 11.17 10.39 21.45
C LYS A 24 9.95 9.74 20.80
N PRO A 25 9.35 8.71 21.44
CA PRO A 25 8.23 7.98 20.87
C PRO A 25 7.03 8.87 20.51
N ASP A 26 6.78 9.92 21.28
CA ASP A 26 5.70 10.89 21.00
C ASP A 26 5.87 11.56 19.64
N ILE A 27 7.11 11.78 19.19
CA ILE A 27 7.39 12.32 17.86
C ILE A 27 7.24 11.25 16.79
N TYR A 28 7.73 10.04 17.07
CA TYR A 28 7.64 8.93 16.12
C TYR A 28 6.20 8.49 15.87
N TYR A 29 5.38 8.43 16.90
CA TYR A 29 3.97 8.03 16.83
C TYR A 29 2.99 9.22 16.75
N ALA A 30 3.48 10.43 16.48
CA ALA A 30 2.64 11.64 16.40
C ALA A 30 1.52 11.55 15.35
N LYS A 31 1.74 10.78 14.28
CA LYS A 31 0.72 10.52 13.27
C LYS A 31 0.14 9.13 13.48
N PRO A 32 -1.19 8.98 13.52
CA PRO A 32 -1.82 7.67 13.55
C PRO A 32 -1.44 6.88 12.29
N LEU A 33 -1.47 5.55 12.40
CA LEU A 33 -1.33 4.69 11.24
C LEU A 33 -2.47 4.98 10.24
N SER A 34 -2.14 5.01 8.96
CA SER A 34 -3.17 5.04 7.93
C SER A 34 -3.98 3.74 7.92
N ALA A 35 -5.21 3.77 7.41
CA ALA A 35 -6.00 2.55 7.22
C ALA A 35 -5.26 1.52 6.34
N PHE A 36 -4.47 1.98 5.37
CA PHE A 36 -3.62 1.13 4.55
C PHE A 36 -2.54 0.42 5.37
N ASP A 37 -1.80 1.14 6.22
CA ASP A 37 -0.76 0.56 7.08
C ASP A 37 -1.35 -0.42 8.08
N GLN A 38 -2.53 -0.09 8.62
CA GLN A 38 -3.25 -0.96 9.55
C GLN A 38 -3.68 -2.27 8.85
N GLY A 39 -4.22 -2.18 7.64
CA GLY A 39 -4.57 -3.36 6.83
C GLY A 39 -3.36 -4.27 6.51
N ILE A 40 -2.18 -3.69 6.31
CA ILE A 40 -0.93 -4.47 6.14
C ILE A 40 -0.61 -5.25 7.43
N ILE A 41 -0.71 -4.61 8.60
CA ILE A 41 -0.45 -5.25 9.89
C ILE A 41 -1.47 -6.38 10.15
N GLU A 42 -2.75 -6.11 9.93
CA GLU A 42 -3.83 -7.10 10.11
C GLU A 42 -3.64 -8.31 9.17
N THR A 43 -3.35 -8.06 7.89
CA THR A 43 -3.01 -9.13 6.94
C THR A 43 -1.79 -9.93 7.40
N GLY A 44 -0.75 -9.26 7.91
CA GLY A 44 0.43 -9.92 8.46
C GLY A 44 0.10 -10.86 9.61
N ASN A 45 -0.75 -10.41 10.54
CA ASN A 45 -1.20 -11.22 11.68
C ASN A 45 -2.06 -12.43 11.24
N GLU A 46 -2.99 -12.23 10.29
CA GLU A 46 -3.80 -13.32 9.74
C GLU A 46 -2.92 -14.38 9.07
N VAL A 47 -1.89 -13.96 8.33
CA VAL A 47 -0.95 -14.86 7.64
C VAL A 47 -0.05 -15.60 8.62
N ASP A 48 0.45 -14.95 9.67
CA ASP A 48 1.23 -15.60 10.72
C ASP A 48 0.41 -16.69 11.41
N ILE A 49 -0.83 -16.40 11.79
CA ILE A 49 -1.72 -17.38 12.41
C ILE A 49 -1.96 -18.58 11.49
N LEU A 50 -2.28 -18.30 10.21
CA LEU A 50 -2.55 -19.36 9.23
C LEU A 50 -1.31 -20.21 8.92
N ALA A 51 -0.13 -19.61 8.86
CA ALA A 51 1.12 -20.33 8.59
C ALA A 51 1.50 -21.33 9.69
N ARG A 52 1.00 -21.15 10.92
CA ARG A 52 1.19 -22.12 12.01
C ARG A 52 0.56 -23.48 11.72
N ASP A 53 -0.53 -23.50 10.94
CA ASP A 53 -1.21 -24.74 10.56
C ASP A 53 -0.36 -25.61 9.59
N LEU A 54 0.67 -25.01 8.94
CA LEU A 54 1.70 -25.79 8.20
C LEU A 54 2.58 -26.67 9.11
N PHE A 55 2.58 -26.39 10.41
CA PHE A 55 3.41 -27.08 11.42
C PHE A 55 2.55 -27.38 12.65
N PRO A 56 1.60 -28.32 12.59
CA PRO A 56 0.61 -28.51 13.63
C PRO A 56 1.22 -28.97 14.96
N ASN A 57 0.46 -28.78 16.03
CA ASN A 57 0.81 -29.17 17.41
C ASN A 57 2.01 -28.43 18.02
N GLY A 58 2.27 -27.20 17.59
CA GLY A 58 3.28 -26.34 18.18
C GLY A 58 2.86 -25.71 19.50
N VAL A 59 3.83 -25.26 20.27
CA VAL A 59 3.65 -24.51 21.53
C VAL A 59 3.79 -23.03 21.26
N LEU A 60 2.74 -22.24 21.51
CA LEU A 60 2.75 -20.79 21.38
C LEU A 60 3.37 -20.09 22.59
N ILE A 61 4.27 -19.17 22.36
CA ILE A 61 4.74 -18.21 23.36
C ILE A 61 3.91 -16.93 23.19
N GLU A 62 3.04 -16.65 24.15
CA GLU A 62 2.10 -15.53 24.09
C GLU A 62 2.74 -14.21 24.53
N ASP A 63 3.57 -14.26 25.59
CA ASP A 63 4.23 -13.06 26.12
C ASP A 63 5.64 -12.88 25.52
N ARG A 64 5.86 -11.75 24.93
CA ARG A 64 7.17 -11.33 24.37
C ARG A 64 8.28 -11.18 25.42
N ASN A 65 8.02 -11.39 26.69
CA ASN A 65 9.01 -11.42 27.78
C ASN A 65 9.35 -12.83 28.27
N GLU A 66 8.75 -13.88 27.71
CA GLU A 66 8.96 -15.27 28.14
C GLU A 66 10.18 -15.94 27.47
N SER A 67 11.34 -15.28 27.42
CA SER A 67 12.57 -15.86 26.85
C SER A 67 13.04 -17.09 27.64
N GLU A 68 12.86 -17.13 28.95
CA GLU A 68 13.21 -18.32 29.77
C GLU A 68 12.33 -19.52 29.44
N LYS A 69 11.02 -19.32 29.19
CA LYS A 69 10.10 -20.38 28.79
C LYS A 69 10.50 -20.91 27.41
N THR A 70 10.83 -20.01 26.47
CA THR A 70 11.36 -20.39 25.15
C THR A 70 12.59 -21.29 25.30
N MET A 71 13.58 -20.91 26.11
CA MET A 71 14.80 -21.69 26.29
C MET A 71 14.55 -23.05 26.97
N LYS A 72 13.54 -23.17 27.84
CA LYS A 72 13.12 -24.46 28.40
C LYS A 72 12.56 -25.37 27.31
N LEU A 73 11.72 -24.86 26.41
CA LEU A 73 11.16 -25.59 25.27
C LEU A 73 12.26 -26.01 24.29
N VAL A 74 13.22 -25.13 23.99
CA VAL A 74 14.37 -25.46 23.14
C VAL A 74 15.20 -26.60 23.73
N LYS A 75 15.52 -26.53 25.01
CA LYS A 75 16.25 -27.59 25.73
C LYS A 75 15.49 -28.93 25.76
N ALA A 76 14.17 -28.86 25.87
CA ALA A 76 13.27 -30.01 25.81
C ALA A 76 13.11 -30.61 24.38
N LYS A 77 13.70 -29.96 23.36
CA LYS A 77 13.56 -30.33 21.93
C LYS A 77 12.09 -30.38 21.50
N THR A 78 11.31 -29.39 21.94
CA THR A 78 9.90 -29.27 21.55
C THR A 78 9.78 -29.26 20.03
N PRO A 79 8.93 -30.09 19.42
CA PRO A 79 8.89 -30.26 17.97
C PRO A 79 8.64 -28.96 17.19
N VAL A 80 7.71 -28.12 17.65
CA VAL A 80 7.38 -26.85 17.03
C VAL A 80 7.14 -25.81 18.12
N ILE A 81 7.71 -24.62 17.94
CA ILE A 81 7.52 -23.48 18.85
C ILE A 81 7.10 -22.28 17.98
N TYR A 82 5.94 -21.69 18.30
CA TYR A 82 5.46 -20.48 17.65
C TYR A 82 5.80 -19.24 18.47
N GLN A 83 6.15 -18.16 17.80
CA GLN A 83 6.52 -16.86 18.38
C GLN A 83 7.59 -16.97 19.48
N PRO A 84 8.64 -17.82 19.34
CA PRO A 84 9.68 -17.97 20.34
C PRO A 84 10.44 -16.66 20.55
N VAL A 85 10.68 -16.31 21.81
CA VAL A 85 11.38 -15.10 22.23
C VAL A 85 12.79 -15.42 22.66
N PHE A 86 13.77 -14.73 22.09
CA PHE A 86 15.16 -14.86 22.51
C PHE A 86 15.73 -13.52 22.94
N GLU A 87 16.50 -13.56 24.01
CA GLU A 87 17.21 -12.39 24.54
C GLU A 87 18.66 -12.75 24.84
N THR A 88 19.54 -11.85 24.43
CA THR A 88 20.95 -11.83 24.85
C THR A 88 21.21 -10.60 25.71
N GLU A 89 22.45 -10.28 25.99
CA GLU A 89 22.79 -9.06 26.73
C GLU A 89 22.34 -7.80 25.96
N LEU A 90 22.59 -7.76 24.64
CA LEU A 90 22.38 -6.56 23.79
C LEU A 90 21.17 -6.67 22.86
N TYR A 91 20.66 -7.86 22.61
CA TYR A 91 19.68 -8.10 21.54
C TYR A 91 18.43 -8.80 22.05
N LYS A 92 17.31 -8.54 21.36
CA LYS A 92 16.04 -9.24 21.57
C LYS A 92 15.35 -9.51 20.25
N VAL A 93 14.81 -10.71 20.08
CA VAL A 93 14.05 -11.10 18.89
C VAL A 93 12.86 -11.99 19.25
N VAL A 94 11.78 -11.82 18.51
CA VAL A 94 10.68 -12.75 18.43
C VAL A 94 10.73 -13.32 17.00
N CYS A 95 10.84 -14.62 16.87
CA CYS A 95 10.80 -15.33 15.60
C CYS A 95 9.38 -15.84 15.33
N ASP A 96 9.04 -16.19 14.09
CA ASP A 96 7.70 -16.70 13.82
C ASP A 96 7.57 -18.16 14.20
N ILE A 97 8.38 -19.07 13.63
CA ILE A 97 8.27 -20.51 13.89
C ILE A 97 9.65 -21.15 13.97
N LEU A 98 9.86 -22.01 14.98
CA LEU A 98 10.98 -22.94 15.06
C LEU A 98 10.48 -24.37 14.99
N VAL A 99 11.12 -25.18 14.16
CA VAL A 99 10.79 -26.61 13.98
C VAL A 99 12.02 -27.45 14.29
N TRP A 100 11.88 -28.45 15.19
CA TRP A 100 12.95 -29.36 15.56
C TRP A 100 13.14 -30.46 14.49
N ASP A 101 14.28 -30.45 13.84
CA ASP A 101 14.72 -31.56 13.00
C ASP A 101 15.37 -32.66 13.88
N LYS A 102 14.71 -33.82 13.94
CA LYS A 102 15.15 -34.94 14.78
C LYS A 102 16.41 -35.61 14.23
N ASP A 103 16.60 -35.59 12.92
CA ASP A 103 17.69 -36.28 12.25
C ASP A 103 19.00 -35.50 12.41
N SER A 104 18.96 -34.21 12.12
CA SER A 104 20.11 -33.31 12.25
C SER A 104 20.30 -32.77 13.68
N LYS A 105 19.30 -32.92 14.56
CA LYS A 105 19.29 -32.44 15.94
C LYS A 105 19.50 -30.92 16.07
N VAL A 106 18.84 -30.17 15.22
CA VAL A 106 18.87 -28.73 15.14
C VAL A 106 17.44 -28.18 15.00
N TYR A 107 17.28 -26.85 15.20
CA TYR A 107 16.05 -26.17 14.87
C TYR A 107 16.17 -25.47 13.51
N ASP A 108 15.20 -25.67 12.64
CA ASP A 108 15.01 -24.87 11.45
C ASP A 108 14.15 -23.65 11.80
N LEU A 109 14.56 -22.47 11.31
CA LEU A 109 13.85 -21.22 11.49
C LEU A 109 12.98 -20.94 10.26
N TYR A 110 11.72 -20.61 10.48
CA TYR A 110 10.77 -20.17 9.45
C TYR A 110 10.29 -18.75 9.75
N GLU A 111 10.64 -17.83 8.89
CA GLU A 111 10.14 -16.46 8.89
C GLU A 111 8.97 -16.34 7.92
N VAL A 112 7.84 -15.83 8.39
CA VAL A 112 6.59 -15.71 7.62
C VAL A 112 6.40 -14.30 7.10
N LYS A 113 6.07 -14.15 5.83
CA LYS A 113 5.81 -12.86 5.21
C LYS A 113 4.53 -12.86 4.39
N ALA A 114 3.62 -11.94 4.69
CA ALA A 114 2.44 -11.66 3.89
C ALA A 114 2.84 -10.92 2.60
N SER A 115 3.59 -11.60 1.72
CA SER A 115 4.05 -11.03 0.45
C SER A 115 4.05 -12.07 -0.66
N ASN A 116 3.79 -11.60 -1.89
CA ASN A 116 3.94 -12.43 -3.07
C ASN A 116 5.40 -12.49 -3.53
N SER A 117 5.76 -13.58 -4.21
CA SER A 117 7.04 -13.75 -4.91
C SER A 117 7.16 -12.94 -6.23
N GLY A 118 6.29 -11.93 -6.45
CA GLY A 118 6.16 -11.16 -7.71
C GLY A 118 7.23 -10.10 -7.96
N GLU A 119 6.83 -8.96 -8.52
CA GLU A 119 7.71 -7.84 -8.88
C GLU A 119 8.57 -7.36 -7.71
N ASN A 120 9.82 -6.94 -8.03
CA ASN A 120 10.86 -6.54 -7.06
C ASN A 120 11.35 -7.68 -6.12
N LYS A 121 11.19 -8.94 -6.53
CA LYS A 121 11.63 -10.09 -5.73
C LYS A 121 13.04 -9.92 -5.17
N LYS A 122 14.00 -9.49 -5.99
CA LYS A 122 15.41 -9.31 -5.58
C LYS A 122 15.58 -8.33 -4.41
N ALA A 123 14.95 -7.17 -4.48
CA ALA A 123 15.06 -6.14 -3.43
C ALA A 123 14.34 -6.59 -2.13
N LYS A 124 13.20 -7.27 -2.26
CA LYS A 124 12.50 -7.84 -1.10
C LYS A 124 13.30 -9.00 -0.47
N ASP A 125 13.85 -9.88 -1.29
CA ASP A 125 14.68 -11.02 -0.82
C ASP A 125 15.92 -10.51 -0.07
N GLU A 126 16.56 -9.45 -0.56
CA GLU A 126 17.67 -8.81 0.15
C GLU A 126 17.23 -8.31 1.54
N LEU A 127 16.11 -7.59 1.62
CA LEU A 127 15.57 -7.10 2.90
C LEU A 127 15.23 -8.26 3.86
N TYR A 128 14.63 -9.32 3.35
CA TYR A 128 14.32 -10.52 4.16
C TYR A 128 15.57 -11.25 4.61
N SER A 129 16.64 -11.27 3.81
CA SER A 129 17.92 -11.84 4.24
C SER A 129 18.51 -11.10 5.42
N TYR A 130 18.43 -9.77 5.49
CA TYR A 130 18.84 -8.99 6.66
C TYR A 130 17.97 -9.28 7.90
N ASP A 131 16.66 -9.40 7.72
CA ASP A 131 15.73 -9.74 8.79
C ASP A 131 16.07 -11.11 9.42
N ILE A 132 16.19 -12.14 8.57
CA ILE A 132 16.50 -13.50 9.01
C ILE A 132 17.93 -13.60 9.58
N ALA A 133 18.90 -12.85 9.02
CA ALA A 133 20.27 -12.82 9.54
C ALA A 133 20.35 -12.24 10.95
N PHE A 134 19.59 -11.19 11.24
CA PHE A 134 19.46 -10.65 12.61
C PHE A 134 18.96 -11.75 13.57
N GLN A 135 17.90 -12.44 13.20
CA GLN A 135 17.31 -13.50 14.01
C GLN A 135 18.33 -14.63 14.22
N TYR A 136 18.96 -15.11 13.13
CA TYR A 136 19.99 -16.15 13.20
C TYR A 136 21.11 -15.80 14.17
N LEU A 137 21.62 -14.58 14.15
CA LEU A 137 22.70 -14.12 15.01
C LEU A 137 22.28 -14.14 16.48
N VAL A 138 21.08 -13.64 16.81
CA VAL A 138 20.56 -13.62 18.16
C VAL A 138 20.33 -15.04 18.68
N LEU A 139 19.75 -15.94 17.90
CA LEU A 139 19.51 -17.32 18.28
C LEU A 139 20.83 -18.08 18.49
N LYS A 140 21.81 -17.85 17.62
CA LYS A 140 23.16 -18.44 17.75
C LYS A 140 23.87 -17.98 19.02
N GLU A 141 23.79 -16.69 19.35
CA GLU A 141 24.33 -16.12 20.60
C GLU A 141 23.60 -16.68 21.83
N ALA A 142 22.29 -16.91 21.74
CA ALA A 142 21.48 -17.55 22.77
C ALA A 142 21.76 -19.08 22.92
N GLY A 143 22.59 -19.66 22.07
CA GLY A 143 22.99 -21.07 22.14
C GLY A 143 21.95 -22.05 21.56
N VAL A 144 21.10 -21.60 20.63
CA VAL A 144 20.15 -22.47 19.93
C VAL A 144 20.90 -23.24 18.84
N PRO A 145 20.77 -24.58 18.76
CA PRO A 145 21.32 -25.33 17.64
C PRO A 145 20.47 -25.11 16.39
N LEU A 146 21.00 -24.33 15.44
CA LEU A 146 20.29 -23.92 14.22
C LEU A 146 20.72 -24.75 13.01
N GLY A 147 19.72 -25.13 12.20
CA GLY A 147 19.84 -25.77 10.90
C GLY A 147 19.54 -24.79 9.76
N LYS A 148 18.52 -25.09 8.99
CA LYS A 148 18.12 -24.30 7.84
C LYS A 148 17.29 -23.09 8.23
N LEU A 149 17.32 -22.09 7.33
CA LEU A 149 16.60 -20.82 7.47
C LEU A 149 15.64 -20.69 6.30
N PHE A 150 14.35 -20.63 6.58
CA PHE A 150 13.31 -20.60 5.56
C PHE A 150 12.54 -19.28 5.57
N LEU A 151 12.20 -18.81 4.36
CA LEU A 151 11.19 -17.80 4.14
C LEU A 151 9.89 -18.47 3.71
N VAL A 152 8.82 -18.25 4.46
CA VAL A 152 7.45 -18.68 4.12
C VAL A 152 6.69 -17.50 3.55
N ARG A 153 6.20 -17.59 2.34
CA ARG A 153 5.43 -16.54 1.66
C ARG A 153 4.40 -17.12 0.70
N PHE A 154 3.48 -16.28 0.24
CA PHE A 154 2.47 -16.73 -0.71
C PHE A 154 3.04 -17.17 -2.04
N ASN A 155 2.47 -18.26 -2.54
CA ASN A 155 2.62 -18.71 -3.91
C ASN A 155 1.77 -17.84 -4.83
N ASN A 156 2.39 -17.04 -5.69
CA ASN A 156 1.68 -16.17 -6.63
C ASN A 156 0.96 -16.93 -7.76
N GLN A 157 1.21 -18.23 -7.91
CA GLN A 157 0.52 -19.09 -8.87
C GLN A 157 -0.69 -19.82 -8.23
N TYR A 158 -0.84 -19.72 -6.92
CA TYR A 158 -1.96 -20.34 -6.23
C TYR A 158 -3.28 -19.71 -6.65
N VAL A 159 -4.24 -20.57 -6.98
CA VAL A 159 -5.64 -20.21 -7.17
C VAL A 159 -6.48 -21.09 -6.25
N ARG A 160 -7.21 -20.48 -5.31
CA ARG A 160 -8.04 -21.21 -4.36
C ARG A 160 -9.10 -22.06 -5.08
N GLY A 161 -9.17 -23.34 -4.73
CA GLY A 161 -10.26 -24.23 -5.10
C GLY A 161 -11.52 -24.02 -4.23
N ALA A 162 -12.30 -25.06 -4.00
CA ALA A 162 -13.42 -25.03 -3.09
C ALA A 162 -12.98 -24.76 -1.63
N GLU A 163 -11.87 -25.38 -1.24
CA GLU A 163 -11.23 -25.22 0.06
C GLU A 163 -9.87 -24.55 -0.07
N LEU A 164 -9.36 -24.01 1.03
CA LEU A 164 -8.05 -23.42 1.12
C LEU A 164 -7.00 -24.52 1.34
N ASP A 165 -6.08 -24.66 0.39
CA ASP A 165 -4.95 -25.59 0.52
C ASP A 165 -3.70 -24.81 0.95
N LEU A 166 -3.20 -25.08 2.16
CA LEU A 166 -2.10 -24.33 2.76
C LEU A 166 -0.74 -24.73 2.15
N ASP A 167 -0.56 -25.98 1.76
CA ASP A 167 0.69 -26.45 1.17
C ASP A 167 0.86 -25.92 -0.27
N GLU A 168 -0.22 -25.65 -0.97
CA GLU A 168 -0.20 -24.97 -2.26
C GLU A 168 -0.16 -23.43 -2.12
N LEU A 169 -0.83 -22.87 -1.09
CA LEU A 169 -0.88 -21.43 -0.84
C LEU A 169 0.48 -20.86 -0.46
N PHE A 170 1.26 -21.60 0.36
CA PHE A 170 2.54 -21.13 0.87
C PHE A 170 3.73 -21.83 0.19
N ILE A 171 4.75 -21.04 -0.12
CA ILE A 171 6.07 -21.55 -0.53
C ILE A 171 7.02 -21.42 0.66
N LYS A 172 7.72 -22.50 0.98
CA LYS A 172 8.82 -22.56 1.97
C LYS A 172 10.15 -22.50 1.20
N GLU A 173 10.73 -21.30 1.03
CA GLU A 173 12.00 -21.12 0.31
C GLU A 173 13.17 -21.25 1.27
N ASP A 174 14.16 -22.09 0.96
CA ASP A 174 15.44 -22.17 1.70
C ASP A 174 16.26 -20.89 1.43
N PHE A 175 16.42 -20.09 2.47
CA PHE A 175 17.13 -18.80 2.46
C PHE A 175 18.52 -18.90 3.09
N THR A 176 18.95 -20.09 3.48
CA THR A 176 20.19 -20.30 4.24
C THR A 176 21.38 -19.66 3.56
N GLU A 177 21.60 -19.95 2.26
CA GLU A 177 22.75 -19.36 1.52
C GLU A 177 22.67 -17.83 1.46
N LYS A 178 21.49 -17.26 1.10
CA LYS A 178 21.28 -15.80 1.02
C LYS A 178 21.51 -15.10 2.35
N VAL A 179 21.15 -15.74 3.45
CA VAL A 179 21.40 -15.21 4.80
C VAL A 179 22.88 -15.26 5.13
N MET A 180 23.59 -16.37 4.80
CA MET A 180 25.00 -16.49 5.07
C MET A 180 25.85 -15.48 4.26
N GLU A 181 25.40 -15.06 3.08
CA GLU A 181 26.05 -14.00 2.30
C GLU A 181 26.06 -12.63 3.02
N VAL A 182 25.09 -12.35 3.88
CA VAL A 182 24.95 -11.07 4.57
C VAL A 182 25.22 -11.12 6.07
N VAL A 183 25.40 -12.30 6.66
CA VAL A 183 25.45 -12.49 8.12
C VAL A 183 26.56 -11.69 8.80
N ASP A 184 27.76 -11.63 8.22
CA ASP A 184 28.88 -10.90 8.78
C ASP A 184 28.66 -9.38 8.73
N LEU A 185 28.09 -8.88 7.62
CA LEU A 185 27.68 -7.48 7.47
C LEU A 185 26.63 -7.11 8.51
N VAL A 186 25.59 -7.93 8.65
CA VAL A 186 24.52 -7.70 9.64
C VAL A 186 25.06 -7.70 11.06
N LYS A 187 26.00 -8.60 11.39
CA LYS A 187 26.67 -8.65 12.71
C LYS A 187 27.39 -7.36 13.05
N ASP A 188 28.08 -6.78 12.08
CA ASP A 188 28.79 -5.50 12.27
C ASP A 188 27.81 -4.33 12.36
N GLU A 189 26.80 -4.31 11.49
CA GLU A 189 25.74 -3.29 11.52
C GLU A 189 24.95 -3.33 12.83
N MET A 190 24.65 -4.50 13.40
CA MET A 190 23.96 -4.65 14.68
C MET A 190 24.70 -3.94 15.84
N LYS A 191 26.03 -4.06 15.89
CA LYS A 191 26.84 -3.36 16.90
C LYS A 191 26.76 -1.86 16.73
N VAL A 192 26.96 -1.39 15.49
CA VAL A 192 26.88 0.05 15.17
C VAL A 192 25.48 0.60 15.48
N ALA A 193 24.43 -0.15 15.15
CA ALA A 193 23.06 0.24 15.47
C ALA A 193 22.80 0.28 16.99
N GLN A 194 23.30 -0.72 17.72
CA GLN A 194 23.18 -0.75 19.18
C GLN A 194 23.88 0.44 19.83
N ASP A 195 25.12 0.73 19.42
CA ASP A 195 25.89 1.88 19.93
C ASP A 195 25.20 3.19 19.61
N PHE A 196 24.72 3.36 18.36
CA PHE A 196 24.01 4.55 17.91
C PHE A 196 22.70 4.79 18.65
N LEU A 197 21.88 3.74 18.81
CA LEU A 197 20.58 3.85 19.49
C LEU A 197 20.70 3.95 21.03
N SER A 198 21.86 3.61 21.60
CA SER A 198 22.12 3.79 23.04
C SER A 198 22.58 5.19 23.40
N GLN A 199 22.88 6.05 22.44
CA GLN A 199 23.26 7.44 22.69
C GLN A 199 22.06 8.24 23.22
N GLU A 200 22.25 8.97 24.32
CA GLU A 200 21.19 9.81 24.89
C GLU A 200 20.98 11.11 24.13
N THR A 201 22.03 11.60 23.46
CA THR A 201 21.98 12.85 22.71
C THR A 201 21.41 12.62 21.30
N GLU A 202 20.43 13.47 20.93
CA GLU A 202 19.86 13.40 19.58
C GLU A 202 20.93 13.57 18.51
N PRO A 203 20.97 12.67 17.49
CA PRO A 203 21.92 12.79 16.40
C PRO A 203 21.73 14.09 15.63
N PHE A 204 22.83 14.82 15.45
CA PHE A 204 22.84 16.09 14.71
C PHE A 204 22.60 15.86 13.21
N GLY A 205 21.98 16.84 12.55
CA GLY A 205 21.78 16.89 11.10
C GLY A 205 20.44 16.30 10.63
N ASN A 206 20.29 16.30 9.32
CA ASN A 206 19.08 15.84 8.65
C ASN A 206 18.97 14.30 8.68
N CYS A 207 17.76 13.79 8.53
CA CYS A 207 17.58 12.36 8.31
C CYS A 207 17.97 11.97 6.88
N LYS A 208 18.44 10.73 6.70
CA LYS A 208 18.86 10.17 5.40
C LYS A 208 17.78 10.26 4.31
N CYS A 209 16.51 10.40 4.71
CA CYS A 209 15.39 10.47 3.77
C CYS A 209 15.30 11.80 3.02
N ILE A 210 16.07 12.84 3.40
CA ILE A 210 16.02 14.17 2.78
C ILE A 210 16.34 14.15 1.28
N THR A 211 17.08 13.16 0.81
CA THR A 211 17.40 12.98 -0.62
C THR A 211 16.46 11.99 -1.33
N ARG A 212 15.40 11.55 -0.66
CA ARG A 212 14.38 10.65 -1.22
C ARG A 212 13.13 11.42 -1.60
N GLY A 213 12.38 10.93 -2.60
CA GLY A 213 11.07 11.47 -2.93
C GLY A 213 10.08 11.32 -1.78
N ARG A 214 9.06 12.16 -1.75
CA ARG A 214 8.10 12.29 -0.63
C ARG A 214 7.47 10.96 -0.19
N SER A 215 7.16 10.07 -1.10
CA SER A 215 6.58 8.75 -0.77
C SER A 215 7.52 7.81 0.00
N SER A 216 8.82 8.15 0.07
CA SER A 216 9.84 7.38 0.78
C SER A 216 10.37 8.09 2.02
N HIS A 217 9.68 9.14 2.49
CA HIS A 217 10.03 9.82 3.71
C HIS A 217 9.71 8.95 4.93
N CYS A 218 10.57 8.96 5.92
CA CYS A 218 10.34 8.29 7.19
C CYS A 218 9.28 9.01 8.04
N THR A 219 8.77 8.35 9.06
CA THR A 219 7.71 8.86 9.95
C THR A 219 8.05 10.21 10.58
N THR A 220 9.32 10.42 10.95
CA THR A 220 9.78 11.64 11.61
C THR A 220 10.41 12.66 10.66
N PHE A 221 10.15 12.55 9.35
CA PHE A 221 10.78 13.40 8.34
C PHE A 221 10.60 14.89 8.61
N SER A 222 9.38 15.34 8.88
CA SER A 222 9.07 16.76 9.10
C SER A 222 9.74 17.33 10.35
N TYR A 223 9.86 16.51 11.41
CA TYR A 223 10.61 16.88 12.60
C TYR A 223 12.11 17.00 12.32
N SER A 224 12.67 16.04 11.59
CA SER A 224 14.09 15.96 11.29
C SER A 224 14.55 16.99 10.23
N ASN A 225 13.64 17.50 9.40
CA ASN A 225 13.93 18.42 8.30
C ASN A 225 12.93 19.59 8.29
N PRO A 226 12.90 20.43 9.35
CA PRO A 226 11.93 21.52 9.47
C PRO A 226 12.07 22.59 8.39
N GLN A 227 13.20 22.68 7.69
CA GLN A 227 13.44 23.59 6.58
C GLN A 227 12.73 23.16 5.29
N VAL A 228 12.24 21.92 5.19
CA VAL A 228 11.54 21.43 4.00
C VAL A 228 10.06 21.78 4.07
N PRO A 229 9.54 22.63 3.17
CA PRO A 229 8.13 23.02 3.19
C PRO A 229 7.21 21.84 2.78
N ASP A 230 5.91 21.98 3.10
CA ASP A 230 4.89 20.98 2.76
C ASP A 230 4.78 20.73 1.25
N TYR A 231 4.96 21.79 0.45
CA TYR A 231 5.11 21.69 -0.99
C TYR A 231 6.51 22.13 -1.39
N SER A 232 7.34 21.19 -1.78
CA SER A 232 8.78 21.36 -1.94
C SER A 232 9.31 20.68 -3.20
N VAL A 233 10.60 20.79 -3.45
CA VAL A 233 11.28 20.06 -4.53
C VAL A 233 11.05 18.55 -4.49
N HIS A 234 10.72 17.98 -3.31
CA HIS A 234 10.36 16.58 -3.14
C HIS A 234 9.03 16.20 -3.81
N ASP A 235 8.19 17.19 -4.14
CA ASP A 235 6.90 17.02 -4.81
C ASP A 235 6.97 17.22 -6.32
N ILE A 236 8.14 17.57 -6.87
CA ILE A 236 8.34 17.60 -8.31
C ILE A 236 8.07 16.19 -8.86
N SER A 237 7.21 16.11 -9.87
CA SER A 237 6.71 14.83 -10.39
C SER A 237 7.84 13.84 -10.68
N ARG A 238 7.81 12.69 -10.01
CA ARG A 238 8.80 11.60 -10.13
C ARG A 238 10.26 12.01 -9.88
N ILE A 239 10.53 13.11 -9.21
CA ILE A 239 11.92 13.55 -8.91
C ILE A 239 12.69 12.49 -8.12
N GLY A 240 12.02 11.80 -7.21
CA GLY A 240 12.60 10.74 -6.39
C GLY A 240 13.03 9.47 -7.16
N MET A 241 12.63 9.34 -8.43
CA MET A 241 13.12 8.26 -9.31
C MET A 241 14.53 8.55 -9.86
N SER A 242 14.98 9.79 -9.79
CA SER A 242 16.36 10.17 -10.13
C SER A 242 17.24 10.04 -8.89
N LYS A 243 18.33 9.30 -9.00
CA LYS A 243 19.29 9.14 -7.89
C LYS A 243 20.08 10.43 -7.59
N THR A 244 20.14 11.37 -8.52
CA THR A 244 21.04 12.54 -8.44
C THR A 244 20.28 13.86 -8.35
N LYS A 245 19.23 14.07 -9.14
CA LYS A 245 18.56 15.39 -9.24
C LYS A 245 18.05 15.94 -7.91
N LEU A 246 17.35 15.10 -7.13
CA LEU A 246 16.85 15.55 -5.84
C LEU A 246 17.99 15.79 -4.85
N ALA A 247 19.01 14.92 -4.83
CA ALA A 247 20.19 15.10 -3.99
C ALA A 247 20.91 16.40 -4.32
N GLU A 248 21.08 16.73 -5.60
CA GLU A 248 21.73 17.96 -6.07
C GLU A 248 21.00 19.24 -5.61
N LEU A 249 19.67 19.24 -5.68
CA LEU A 249 18.86 20.35 -5.14
C LEU A 249 19.01 20.47 -3.62
N VAL A 250 18.93 19.35 -2.91
CA VAL A 250 19.07 19.31 -1.45
C VAL A 250 20.47 19.74 -1.01
N ASP A 251 21.52 19.27 -1.65
CA ASP A 251 22.92 19.62 -1.35
C ASP A 251 23.18 21.11 -1.62
N SER A 252 22.45 21.71 -2.56
CA SER A 252 22.45 23.14 -2.84
C SER A 252 21.56 23.95 -1.89
N ASN A 253 20.94 23.32 -0.88
CA ASN A 253 19.94 23.92 0.03
C ASN A 253 18.70 24.49 -0.68
N ILE A 254 18.34 23.97 -1.84
CA ILE A 254 17.14 24.37 -2.59
C ILE A 254 15.99 23.44 -2.17
N PHE A 255 15.04 23.98 -1.39
CA PHE A 255 13.87 23.23 -0.92
C PHE A 255 12.57 23.74 -1.52
N HIS A 256 12.47 25.01 -1.83
CA HIS A 256 11.29 25.59 -2.47
C HIS A 256 11.32 25.40 -3.99
N ILE A 257 10.18 25.05 -4.57
CA ILE A 257 10.09 24.82 -6.03
C ILE A 257 10.40 26.09 -6.84
N HIS A 258 10.06 27.28 -6.31
CA HIS A 258 10.36 28.54 -6.99
C HIS A 258 11.84 28.90 -7.02
N GLU A 259 12.68 28.26 -6.19
CA GLU A 259 14.13 28.45 -6.16
C GLU A 259 14.90 27.57 -7.15
N VAL A 260 14.23 26.58 -7.77
CA VAL A 260 14.87 25.67 -8.73
C VAL A 260 15.45 26.49 -9.91
N PRO A 261 16.74 26.35 -10.25
CA PRO A 261 17.34 27.08 -11.37
C PRO A 261 16.64 26.76 -12.71
N ASP A 262 16.52 27.75 -13.60
CA ASP A 262 15.82 27.59 -14.88
C ASP A 262 16.54 26.61 -15.82
N ASP A 263 17.88 26.51 -15.70
CA ASP A 263 18.75 25.61 -16.43
C ASP A 263 18.88 24.21 -15.76
N PHE A 264 18.23 24.00 -14.59
CA PHE A 264 18.30 22.70 -13.92
C PHE A 264 17.71 21.58 -14.81
N PRO A 265 18.37 20.41 -14.95
CA PRO A 265 18.04 19.40 -15.96
C PRO A 265 16.76 18.62 -15.66
N LEU A 266 15.61 19.28 -15.60
CA LEU A 266 14.29 18.70 -15.44
C LEU A 266 13.75 18.12 -16.75
N SER A 267 12.86 17.13 -16.67
CA SER A 267 12.03 16.72 -17.79
C SER A 267 11.00 17.80 -18.12
N GLU A 268 10.42 17.77 -19.32
CA GLU A 268 9.40 18.74 -19.74
C GLU A 268 8.25 18.83 -18.73
N LYS A 269 7.68 17.68 -18.30
CA LYS A 269 6.61 17.66 -17.30
C LYS A 269 7.03 18.27 -15.95
N GLN A 270 8.28 18.09 -15.55
CA GLN A 270 8.83 18.69 -14.33
C GLN A 270 9.02 20.19 -14.48
N LYS A 271 9.54 20.63 -15.66
CA LYS A 271 9.70 22.07 -15.98
C LYS A 271 8.35 22.79 -15.95
N ASN A 272 7.35 22.24 -16.60
CA ASN A 272 6.00 22.82 -16.63
C ASN A 272 5.40 22.95 -15.22
N GLN A 273 5.60 21.97 -14.34
CA GLN A 273 5.17 22.05 -12.94
C GLN A 273 5.91 23.16 -12.19
N VAL A 274 7.22 23.23 -12.34
CA VAL A 274 8.06 24.28 -11.69
C VAL A 274 7.68 25.65 -12.20
N GLU A 275 7.51 25.83 -13.51
CA GLU A 275 7.13 27.09 -14.13
C GLU A 275 5.74 27.55 -13.67
N ALA A 276 4.75 26.66 -13.66
CA ALA A 276 3.42 26.95 -13.14
C ALA A 276 3.47 27.43 -11.69
N THR A 277 4.32 26.81 -10.87
CA THR A 277 4.51 27.19 -9.47
C THR A 277 5.23 28.52 -9.31
N LYS A 278 6.31 28.77 -10.09
CA LYS A 278 7.08 30.02 -10.05
C LYS A 278 6.22 31.24 -10.44
N LEU A 279 5.40 31.08 -11.48
CA LEU A 279 4.58 32.13 -12.03
C LEU A 279 3.22 32.27 -11.32
N ASP A 280 2.88 31.32 -10.45
CA ASP A 280 1.53 31.15 -9.87
C ASP A 280 0.43 31.23 -10.97
N LYS A 281 0.67 30.51 -12.08
CA LYS A 281 -0.15 30.61 -13.28
C LYS A 281 -0.68 29.26 -13.73
N THR A 282 -1.94 29.24 -14.15
CA THR A 282 -2.58 28.10 -14.80
C THR A 282 -2.23 28.07 -16.29
N PHE A 283 -1.86 26.90 -16.78
CA PHE A 283 -1.64 26.64 -18.21
C PHE A 283 -2.70 25.66 -18.71
N ILE A 284 -3.37 26.05 -19.81
CA ILE A 284 -4.49 25.30 -20.38
C ILE A 284 -4.29 25.18 -21.88
N ASN A 285 -4.18 23.95 -22.37
CA ASN A 285 -4.20 23.63 -23.79
C ASN A 285 -5.65 23.37 -24.23
N ARG A 286 -6.36 24.46 -24.61
CA ARG A 286 -7.78 24.38 -24.97
C ARG A 286 -8.04 23.44 -26.15
N LYS A 287 -7.12 23.37 -27.12
CA LYS A 287 -7.28 22.50 -28.28
C LYS A 287 -7.30 21.03 -27.87
N GLU A 288 -6.30 20.59 -27.11
CA GLU A 288 -6.22 19.18 -26.68
C GLU A 288 -7.39 18.79 -25.75
N ILE A 289 -7.87 19.74 -24.92
CA ILE A 289 -9.05 19.51 -24.09
C ILE A 289 -10.31 19.40 -24.97
N SER A 290 -10.48 20.27 -25.98
CA SER A 290 -11.59 20.18 -26.92
C SER A 290 -11.57 18.83 -27.66
N ASP A 291 -10.42 18.48 -28.24
CA ASP A 291 -10.25 17.21 -28.97
C ASP A 291 -10.59 15.99 -28.07
N PHE A 292 -10.21 16.05 -26.79
CA PHE A 292 -10.57 15.02 -25.81
C PHE A 292 -12.08 14.96 -25.53
N LEU A 293 -12.71 16.13 -25.32
CA LEU A 293 -14.14 16.21 -25.04
C LEU A 293 -15.00 15.80 -26.25
N ASP A 294 -14.55 16.08 -27.47
CA ASP A 294 -15.22 15.71 -28.71
C ASP A 294 -15.22 14.19 -28.98
N ALA A 295 -14.30 13.46 -28.36
CA ALA A 295 -14.27 12.00 -28.42
C ALA A 295 -15.31 11.33 -27.49
N ILE A 296 -15.97 12.09 -26.60
CA ILE A 296 -16.93 11.58 -25.64
C ILE A 296 -18.34 11.54 -26.26
N SER A 297 -19.00 10.39 -26.17
CA SER A 297 -20.34 10.15 -26.73
C SER A 297 -21.37 9.97 -25.62
N PHE A 298 -22.57 10.53 -25.79
CA PHE A 298 -23.70 10.36 -24.87
C PHE A 298 -24.47 9.05 -25.09
N PRO A 299 -25.10 8.50 -24.02
CA PRO A 299 -25.02 8.95 -22.64
C PRO A 299 -23.60 8.76 -22.07
N ILE A 300 -23.18 9.66 -21.18
CA ILE A 300 -21.91 9.55 -20.49
C ILE A 300 -22.15 8.88 -19.14
N SER A 301 -21.42 7.80 -18.88
CA SER A 301 -21.46 7.06 -17.63
C SER A 301 -20.18 7.31 -16.84
N PHE A 302 -20.25 8.06 -15.73
CA PHE A 302 -19.13 8.24 -14.79
C PHE A 302 -19.14 7.08 -13.82
N LEU A 303 -18.15 6.21 -13.88
CA LEU A 303 -18.10 4.93 -13.18
C LEU A 303 -16.89 4.84 -12.27
N ASP A 304 -17.10 4.32 -11.07
CA ASP A 304 -16.05 4.04 -10.10
C ASP A 304 -16.33 2.75 -9.34
N TYR A 305 -15.27 1.99 -9.04
CA TYR A 305 -15.33 0.71 -8.33
C TYR A 305 -14.59 0.77 -7.00
N GLU A 306 -15.19 0.20 -5.96
CA GLU A 306 -14.52 -0.07 -4.71
C GLU A 306 -14.16 -1.55 -4.57
N THR A 307 -12.97 -1.79 -4.03
CA THR A 307 -12.43 -3.15 -3.95
C THR A 307 -11.74 -3.42 -2.62
N PHE A 308 -11.65 -4.70 -2.26
CA PHE A 308 -10.87 -5.19 -1.14
C PHE A 308 -9.82 -6.22 -1.60
N ALA A 309 -8.56 -5.98 -1.27
CA ALA A 309 -7.46 -6.91 -1.56
C ALA A 309 -7.22 -7.85 -0.39
N ALA A 310 -7.79 -9.05 -0.43
CA ALA A 310 -7.53 -10.06 0.59
C ALA A 310 -6.14 -10.68 0.40
N GLY A 311 -5.27 -10.62 1.42
CA GLY A 311 -4.00 -11.33 1.43
C GLY A 311 -4.22 -12.83 1.26
N ILE A 312 -5.09 -13.41 2.08
CA ILE A 312 -5.54 -14.79 1.98
C ILE A 312 -6.78 -14.84 1.07
N PRO A 313 -6.78 -15.62 -0.04
CA PRO A 313 -7.92 -15.71 -0.94
C PRO A 313 -9.19 -16.17 -0.20
N ARG A 314 -10.26 -15.36 -0.24
CA ARG A 314 -11.51 -15.67 0.48
C ARG A 314 -12.40 -16.65 -0.26
N PHE A 315 -12.38 -16.65 -1.60
CA PHE A 315 -13.30 -17.41 -2.45
C PHE A 315 -12.56 -18.26 -3.49
N GLY A 316 -13.21 -19.31 -3.97
CA GLY A 316 -12.72 -20.10 -5.10
C GLY A 316 -12.46 -19.22 -6.34
N GLY A 317 -11.41 -19.53 -7.09
CA GLY A 317 -10.98 -18.77 -8.25
C GLY A 317 -10.11 -17.53 -7.95
N PHE A 318 -9.91 -17.16 -6.68
CA PHE A 318 -9.06 -16.04 -6.26
C PHE A 318 -7.65 -16.48 -5.90
N SER A 319 -6.68 -15.63 -6.20
CA SER A 319 -5.27 -15.73 -5.78
C SER A 319 -4.98 -14.74 -4.65
N PRO A 320 -3.85 -14.88 -3.91
CA PRO A 320 -3.43 -13.91 -2.91
C PRO A 320 -3.39 -12.49 -3.46
N PHE A 321 -3.97 -11.55 -2.71
CA PHE A 321 -4.12 -10.13 -3.06
C PHE A 321 -4.98 -9.83 -4.29
N ASN A 322 -5.72 -10.80 -4.82
CA ASN A 322 -6.72 -10.47 -5.83
C ASN A 322 -7.76 -9.50 -5.25
N GLN A 323 -8.15 -8.54 -6.07
CA GLN A 323 -9.17 -7.57 -5.71
C GLN A 323 -10.57 -8.20 -5.77
N ILE A 324 -11.32 -8.10 -4.69
CA ILE A 324 -12.73 -8.41 -4.60
C ILE A 324 -13.49 -7.13 -4.89
N THR A 325 -14.19 -7.04 -6.00
CA THR A 325 -14.98 -5.87 -6.37
C THR A 325 -16.33 -5.95 -5.68
N PHE A 326 -16.61 -5.04 -4.74
CA PHE A 326 -17.80 -5.14 -3.88
C PHE A 326 -18.80 -4.01 -4.06
N GLN A 327 -18.40 -2.89 -4.66
CA GLN A 327 -19.26 -1.72 -4.83
C GLN A 327 -18.95 -1.02 -6.15
N PHE A 328 -19.98 -0.42 -6.76
CA PHE A 328 -19.82 0.62 -7.76
C PHE A 328 -20.78 1.78 -7.50
N SER A 329 -20.37 2.94 -7.99
CA SER A 329 -21.21 4.12 -8.16
C SER A 329 -21.21 4.50 -9.63
N LEU A 330 -22.32 5.05 -10.10
CA LEU A 330 -22.55 5.37 -11.49
C LEU A 330 -23.40 6.65 -11.60
N HIS A 331 -22.84 7.72 -12.20
CA HIS A 331 -23.62 8.87 -12.62
C HIS A 331 -23.78 8.87 -14.13
N ILE A 332 -25.03 8.98 -14.61
CA ILE A 332 -25.38 8.91 -16.03
C ILE A 332 -25.88 10.27 -16.49
N SER A 333 -25.20 10.88 -17.43
CA SER A 333 -25.60 12.13 -18.08
C SER A 333 -26.10 11.84 -19.49
N GLU A 334 -27.35 12.16 -19.76
CA GLU A 334 -27.96 11.97 -21.10
C GLU A 334 -27.56 13.07 -22.09
N ASP A 335 -27.23 14.26 -21.58
CA ASP A 335 -26.81 15.41 -22.37
C ASP A 335 -25.97 16.40 -21.52
N LYS A 336 -25.49 17.50 -22.14
CA LYS A 336 -24.68 18.52 -21.45
C LYS A 336 -25.46 19.39 -20.45
N LYS A 337 -26.78 19.33 -20.41
CA LYS A 337 -27.64 20.31 -19.67
C LYS A 337 -28.34 19.69 -18.46
N THR A 338 -28.63 18.41 -18.52
CA THR A 338 -29.40 17.70 -17.49
C THR A 338 -28.48 17.20 -16.38
N GLU A 339 -28.90 17.36 -15.13
CA GLU A 339 -28.19 16.75 -14.00
C GLU A 339 -28.15 15.21 -14.16
N PRO A 340 -27.01 14.58 -13.81
CA PRO A 340 -26.86 13.17 -14.00
C PRO A 340 -27.73 12.36 -13.04
N LYS A 341 -28.31 11.26 -13.55
CA LYS A 341 -28.97 10.26 -12.73
C LYS A 341 -27.93 9.45 -11.98
N HIS A 342 -28.15 9.17 -10.69
CA HIS A 342 -27.28 8.33 -9.89
C HIS A 342 -27.83 6.91 -9.75
N GLU A 343 -26.98 5.92 -9.94
CA GLU A 343 -27.21 4.49 -9.67
C GLU A 343 -26.03 3.95 -8.85
N GLU A 344 -26.29 2.97 -8.00
CA GLU A 344 -25.25 2.36 -7.17
C GLU A 344 -25.54 0.89 -6.88
N PHE A 345 -24.51 0.18 -6.47
CA PHE A 345 -24.58 -1.17 -5.93
C PHE A 345 -23.51 -1.34 -4.86
N ILE A 346 -23.85 -2.01 -3.77
CA ILE A 346 -22.90 -2.46 -2.75
C ILE A 346 -23.29 -3.86 -2.29
N PHE A 347 -22.33 -4.76 -2.26
CA PHE A 347 -22.49 -6.11 -1.76
C PHE A 347 -22.02 -6.20 -0.31
N THR A 348 -22.82 -6.76 0.58
CA THR A 348 -22.58 -6.77 2.03
C THR A 348 -22.70 -8.16 2.67
N ASP A 349 -22.86 -9.20 1.86
CA ASP A 349 -22.87 -10.59 2.32
C ASP A 349 -21.41 -11.14 2.40
N SER A 350 -21.24 -12.25 3.11
CA SER A 350 -19.95 -12.97 3.23
C SER A 350 -19.63 -13.89 2.04
N LYS A 351 -20.47 -13.91 0.98
CA LYS A 351 -20.28 -14.69 -0.24
C LYS A 351 -19.39 -13.97 -1.27
N ASN A 352 -19.07 -14.68 -2.36
CA ASN A 352 -18.41 -14.05 -3.51
C ASN A 352 -19.37 -13.06 -4.19
N PRO A 353 -19.00 -11.77 -4.31
CA PRO A 353 -19.85 -10.74 -4.90
C PRO A 353 -19.88 -10.72 -6.43
N ASP A 354 -18.95 -11.42 -7.11
CA ASP A 354 -18.67 -11.23 -8.53
C ASP A 354 -19.92 -11.28 -9.43
N GLU A 355 -20.75 -12.33 -9.29
CA GLU A 355 -21.94 -12.52 -10.14
C GLU A 355 -22.98 -11.43 -9.91
N GLU A 356 -23.34 -11.16 -8.64
CA GLU A 356 -24.34 -10.14 -8.29
C GLU A 356 -23.85 -8.73 -8.68
N PHE A 357 -22.56 -8.46 -8.52
CA PHE A 357 -21.93 -7.22 -8.95
C PHE A 357 -22.05 -7.03 -10.47
N ILE A 358 -21.71 -8.05 -11.25
CA ILE A 358 -21.79 -7.99 -12.73
C ILE A 358 -23.23 -7.84 -13.22
N LEU A 359 -24.18 -8.57 -12.62
CA LEU A 359 -25.59 -8.48 -12.97
C LEU A 359 -26.16 -7.10 -12.65
N ALA A 360 -25.84 -6.53 -11.48
CA ALA A 360 -26.26 -5.18 -11.13
C ALA A 360 -25.65 -4.11 -12.06
N LEU A 361 -24.36 -4.26 -12.44
CA LEU A 361 -23.72 -3.37 -13.39
C LEU A 361 -24.38 -3.47 -14.79
N LYS A 362 -24.70 -4.67 -15.23
CA LYS A 362 -25.37 -4.93 -16.52
C LYS A 362 -26.79 -4.36 -16.58
N GLU A 363 -27.49 -4.35 -15.46
CA GLU A 363 -28.82 -3.74 -15.36
C GLU A 363 -28.78 -2.21 -15.44
N LYS A 364 -27.79 -1.59 -14.81
CA LYS A 364 -27.75 -0.14 -14.57
C LYS A 364 -26.93 0.64 -15.60
N LEU A 365 -25.88 0.04 -16.16
CA LEU A 365 -24.99 0.72 -17.11
C LEU A 365 -25.61 0.77 -18.49
N PRO A 366 -25.74 1.95 -19.15
CA PRO A 366 -26.15 2.06 -20.53
C PRO A 366 -25.29 1.23 -21.49
N ASN A 367 -25.94 0.58 -22.47
CA ASN A 367 -25.27 -0.27 -23.45
C ASN A 367 -24.60 0.50 -24.60
N LYS A 368 -24.51 1.82 -24.52
CA LYS A 368 -23.88 2.72 -25.49
C LYS A 368 -23.33 3.96 -24.79
N GLY A 369 -22.61 4.78 -25.53
CA GLY A 369 -22.00 6.00 -25.00
C GLY A 369 -20.68 5.74 -24.31
N SER A 370 -20.03 6.77 -23.78
CA SER A 370 -18.72 6.67 -23.14
C SER A 370 -18.81 6.32 -21.67
N VAL A 371 -17.86 5.54 -21.18
CA VAL A 371 -17.67 5.26 -19.76
C VAL A 371 -16.46 6.06 -19.28
N ILE A 372 -16.69 7.07 -18.46
CA ILE A 372 -15.66 7.94 -17.91
C ILE A 372 -15.23 7.39 -16.54
N VAL A 373 -13.93 7.24 -16.38
CA VAL A 373 -13.32 6.78 -15.13
C VAL A 373 -12.15 7.69 -14.73
N TRP A 374 -11.64 7.51 -13.52
CA TRP A 374 -10.42 8.16 -13.04
C TRP A 374 -9.34 7.11 -12.79
N ASN A 375 -8.36 6.99 -13.72
CA ASN A 375 -7.35 5.92 -13.78
C ASN A 375 -7.87 4.62 -14.41
N LYS A 376 -8.14 4.65 -15.70
CA LYS A 376 -8.69 3.51 -16.49
C LYS A 376 -8.01 2.17 -16.28
N SER A 377 -6.74 2.16 -15.87
CA SER A 377 -6.01 0.93 -15.62
C SER A 377 -6.63 0.12 -14.49
N PHE A 378 -7.27 0.77 -13.52
CA PHE A 378 -7.91 0.12 -12.38
C PHE A 378 -9.21 -0.56 -12.81
N GLU A 379 -10.17 0.16 -13.38
CA GLU A 379 -11.48 -0.39 -13.77
C GLU A 379 -11.34 -1.45 -14.87
N ILE A 380 -10.52 -1.19 -15.89
CA ILE A 380 -10.22 -2.17 -16.93
C ILE A 380 -9.58 -3.44 -16.34
N GLY A 381 -8.70 -3.26 -15.36
CA GLY A 381 -8.09 -4.38 -14.63
C GLY A 381 -9.13 -5.21 -13.89
N ARG A 382 -10.04 -4.56 -13.16
CA ARG A 382 -11.15 -5.25 -12.44
C ARG A 382 -12.08 -5.97 -13.39
N ASN A 383 -12.46 -5.35 -14.50
CA ASN A 383 -13.31 -6.00 -15.51
C ASN A 383 -12.63 -7.24 -16.10
N LYS A 384 -11.30 -7.22 -16.33
CA LYS A 384 -10.55 -8.39 -16.79
C LYS A 384 -10.50 -9.51 -15.74
N ASP A 385 -10.31 -9.15 -14.46
CA ASP A 385 -10.30 -10.13 -13.38
C ASP A 385 -11.69 -10.79 -13.22
N LEU A 386 -12.75 -9.99 -13.26
CA LEU A 386 -14.14 -10.47 -13.26
C LEU A 386 -14.42 -11.39 -14.44
N ALA A 387 -14.04 -10.99 -15.67
CA ALA A 387 -14.22 -11.79 -16.88
C ALA A 387 -13.45 -13.12 -16.84
N LYS A 388 -12.27 -13.14 -16.21
CA LYS A 388 -11.48 -14.37 -16.04
C LYS A 388 -12.18 -15.37 -15.13
N ARG A 389 -12.78 -14.88 -14.02
CA ARG A 389 -13.49 -15.74 -13.04
C ARG A 389 -14.90 -16.11 -13.48
N ASN A 390 -15.55 -15.28 -14.32
CA ASN A 390 -16.92 -15.43 -14.81
C ASN A 390 -16.96 -15.33 -16.33
N PRO A 391 -16.52 -16.38 -17.07
CA PRO A 391 -16.36 -16.33 -18.52
C PRO A 391 -17.64 -16.03 -19.30
N GLU A 392 -18.80 -16.34 -18.74
CA GLU A 392 -20.14 -16.07 -19.32
C GLU A 392 -20.45 -14.57 -19.46
N PHE A 393 -19.78 -13.72 -18.67
CA PHE A 393 -19.92 -12.26 -18.73
C PHE A 393 -18.79 -11.57 -19.48
N LYS A 394 -17.85 -12.35 -20.06
CA LYS A 394 -16.64 -11.81 -20.67
C LYS A 394 -16.94 -10.77 -21.76
N GLU A 395 -17.86 -11.09 -22.68
CA GLU A 395 -18.20 -10.18 -23.78
C GLU A 395 -18.76 -8.84 -23.30
N PHE A 396 -19.61 -8.86 -22.26
CA PHE A 396 -20.15 -7.66 -21.64
C PHE A 396 -19.05 -6.80 -21.00
N LEU A 397 -18.14 -7.40 -20.23
CA LEU A 397 -17.08 -6.69 -19.53
C LEU A 397 -16.01 -6.14 -20.52
N GLU A 398 -15.72 -6.86 -21.60
CA GLU A 398 -14.84 -6.39 -22.68
C GLU A 398 -15.49 -5.25 -23.49
N GLU A 399 -16.80 -5.29 -23.68
CA GLU A 399 -17.56 -4.21 -24.31
C GLU A 399 -17.47 -2.92 -23.47
N ILE A 400 -17.67 -2.98 -22.16
CA ILE A 400 -17.45 -1.83 -21.27
C ILE A 400 -16.04 -1.27 -21.46
N ASN A 401 -15.02 -2.13 -21.40
CA ASN A 401 -13.62 -1.73 -21.53
C ASN A 401 -13.33 -0.99 -22.85
N SER A 402 -14.03 -1.32 -23.91
CA SER A 402 -13.88 -0.67 -25.22
C SER A 402 -14.37 0.79 -25.26
N ARG A 403 -15.25 1.17 -24.31
CA ARG A 403 -15.85 2.52 -24.19
C ARG A 403 -15.22 3.38 -23.10
N VAL A 404 -14.26 2.81 -22.33
CA VAL A 404 -13.64 3.53 -21.21
C VAL A 404 -12.75 4.66 -21.71
N ILE A 405 -12.98 5.85 -21.17
CA ILE A 405 -12.15 7.04 -21.37
C ILE A 405 -11.67 7.52 -19.98
N ASP A 406 -10.39 7.80 -19.86
CA ASP A 406 -9.76 8.25 -18.61
C ASP A 406 -9.75 9.78 -18.51
N LEU A 407 -10.58 10.34 -17.66
CA LEU A 407 -10.62 11.80 -17.45
C LEU A 407 -9.32 12.35 -16.84
N MET A 408 -8.58 11.52 -16.10
CA MET A 408 -7.28 11.88 -15.55
C MET A 408 -6.24 12.17 -16.65
N ASP A 409 -6.43 11.66 -17.88
CA ASP A 409 -5.48 11.85 -18.98
C ASP A 409 -5.28 13.34 -19.33
N ILE A 410 -6.27 14.19 -19.15
CA ILE A 410 -6.15 15.66 -19.34
C ILE A 410 -5.07 16.24 -18.42
N PHE A 411 -5.03 15.81 -17.17
CA PHE A 411 -4.11 16.31 -16.16
C PHE A 411 -2.76 15.59 -16.23
N SER A 412 -2.76 14.29 -16.47
CA SER A 412 -1.54 13.47 -16.57
C SER A 412 -0.72 13.81 -17.81
N ASN A 413 -1.36 14.22 -18.91
CA ASN A 413 -0.73 14.74 -20.13
C ASN A 413 -0.45 16.24 -20.07
N GLN A 414 -0.81 16.89 -18.95
CA GLN A 414 -0.57 18.32 -18.72
C GLN A 414 -1.31 19.25 -19.70
N HIS A 415 -2.46 18.84 -20.23
CA HIS A 415 -3.34 19.73 -20.99
C HIS A 415 -3.99 20.78 -20.07
N TYR A 416 -4.06 20.51 -18.77
CA TYR A 416 -4.45 21.44 -17.71
C TYR A 416 -3.45 21.36 -16.55
N ILE A 417 -2.72 22.42 -16.29
CA ILE A 417 -1.74 22.54 -15.20
C ILE A 417 -2.18 23.68 -14.30
N HIS A 418 -2.27 23.43 -13.00
CA HIS A 418 -2.58 24.46 -12.01
C HIS A 418 -1.62 24.32 -10.81
N PRO A 419 -1.05 25.44 -10.27
CA PRO A 419 -0.11 25.39 -9.14
C PRO A 419 -0.66 24.62 -7.93
N LYS A 420 -1.94 24.80 -7.62
CA LYS A 420 -2.61 24.14 -6.50
C LYS A 420 -2.78 22.62 -6.66
N PHE A 421 -2.60 22.06 -7.86
CA PHE A 421 -2.54 20.60 -8.05
C PHE A 421 -1.26 20.00 -7.48
N LYS A 422 -0.26 20.84 -7.22
CA LYS A 422 1.03 20.42 -6.64
C LYS A 422 1.71 19.27 -7.41
N GLY A 423 1.54 19.25 -8.74
CA GLY A 423 2.06 18.19 -9.61
C GLY A 423 1.36 16.84 -9.46
N LYS A 424 0.23 16.78 -8.75
CA LYS A 424 -0.57 15.57 -8.56
C LYS A 424 -1.72 15.51 -9.57
N THR A 425 -2.13 14.28 -9.90
CA THR A 425 -3.24 14.00 -10.81
C THR A 425 -4.39 13.24 -10.13
N SER A 426 -4.28 12.96 -8.83
CA SER A 426 -5.39 12.36 -8.08
C SER A 426 -6.57 13.32 -8.01
N ILE A 427 -7.78 12.79 -8.15
CA ILE A 427 -9.04 13.54 -8.08
C ILE A 427 -9.13 14.41 -6.80
N LYS A 428 -8.55 13.94 -5.69
CA LYS A 428 -8.50 14.66 -4.40
C LYS A 428 -7.67 15.95 -4.41
N TYR A 429 -6.79 16.13 -5.42
CA TYR A 429 -6.04 17.38 -5.65
C TYR A 429 -6.69 18.26 -6.72
N ILE A 430 -7.36 17.65 -7.69
CA ILE A 430 -8.00 18.34 -8.81
C ILE A 430 -9.35 18.93 -8.39
N LEU A 431 -10.21 18.13 -7.78
CA LEU A 431 -11.57 18.52 -7.39
C LEU A 431 -11.64 19.80 -6.56
N PRO A 432 -10.85 19.98 -5.47
CA PRO A 432 -10.95 21.19 -4.64
C PRO A 432 -10.58 22.49 -5.36
N VAL A 433 -9.95 22.39 -6.53
CA VAL A 433 -9.55 23.54 -7.34
C VAL A 433 -10.59 23.84 -8.41
N LEU A 434 -11.15 22.82 -9.05
CA LEU A 434 -12.08 22.97 -10.17
C LEU A 434 -13.56 23.02 -9.73
N ALA A 435 -13.90 22.38 -8.61
CA ALA A 435 -15.23 22.37 -8.00
C ALA A 435 -15.11 22.50 -6.47
N PRO A 436 -14.73 23.67 -5.95
CA PRO A 436 -14.40 23.88 -4.53
C PRO A 436 -15.58 23.69 -3.57
N GLU A 437 -16.81 23.68 -4.08
CA GLU A 437 -18.03 23.35 -3.32
C GLU A 437 -18.13 21.88 -2.93
N LEU A 438 -17.36 21.00 -3.60
CA LEU A 438 -17.31 19.57 -3.32
C LEU A 438 -16.08 19.24 -2.49
N SER A 439 -16.26 18.46 -1.43
CA SER A 439 -15.15 18.14 -0.52
C SER A 439 -15.29 16.76 0.13
N TYR A 440 -14.25 15.96 0.04
CA TYR A 440 -14.13 14.71 0.81
C TYR A 440 -13.93 14.93 2.31
N LYS A 441 -13.48 16.12 2.73
CA LYS A 441 -13.14 16.42 4.14
C LYS A 441 -14.33 16.35 5.08
N ALA A 442 -15.55 16.50 4.55
CA ALA A 442 -16.78 16.43 5.33
C ALA A 442 -17.30 14.98 5.48
N LEU A 443 -16.68 14.01 4.80
CA LEU A 443 -17.09 12.61 4.85
C LEU A 443 -16.37 11.86 5.97
N ASP A 444 -17.02 10.85 6.52
CA ASP A 444 -16.42 9.93 7.50
C ASP A 444 -15.38 9.03 6.82
N ILE A 445 -15.67 8.55 5.60
CA ILE A 445 -14.74 7.82 4.74
C ILE A 445 -14.19 8.81 3.72
N GLN A 446 -12.86 8.98 3.72
CA GLN A 446 -12.17 9.94 2.86
C GLN A 446 -11.16 9.30 1.90
N GLU A 447 -10.91 7.99 2.06
CA GLU A 447 -9.89 7.25 1.30
C GLU A 447 -10.36 5.84 0.98
N GLY A 448 -9.99 5.32 -0.21
CA GLY A 448 -10.34 3.97 -0.64
C GLY A 448 -9.81 2.88 0.30
N ALA A 449 -8.66 3.09 0.97
CA ALA A 449 -8.17 2.14 1.98
C ALA A 449 -9.12 2.02 3.17
N THR A 450 -9.69 3.14 3.64
CA THR A 450 -10.71 3.13 4.70
C THR A 450 -12.00 2.48 4.23
N ALA A 451 -12.42 2.72 2.98
CA ALA A 451 -13.58 2.06 2.38
C ALA A 451 -13.39 0.54 2.32
N SER A 452 -12.24 0.10 1.85
CA SER A 452 -11.84 -1.31 1.75
C SER A 452 -11.85 -2.00 3.12
N ASP A 453 -11.24 -1.41 4.15
CA ASP A 453 -11.22 -1.91 5.53
C ASP A 453 -12.63 -1.97 6.12
N THR A 454 -13.42 -0.91 5.95
CA THR A 454 -14.80 -0.84 6.43
C THR A 454 -15.65 -1.96 5.86
N TRP A 455 -15.56 -2.21 4.54
CA TRP A 455 -16.28 -3.32 3.91
C TRP A 455 -15.82 -4.69 4.45
N SER A 456 -14.51 -4.88 4.65
CA SER A 456 -13.98 -6.11 5.22
C SER A 456 -14.58 -6.43 6.59
N LYS A 457 -14.73 -5.40 7.45
CA LYS A 457 -15.33 -5.52 8.78
C LYS A 457 -16.84 -5.77 8.72
N ILE A 458 -17.55 -5.16 7.74
CA ILE A 458 -18.96 -5.43 7.50
C ILE A 458 -19.21 -6.92 7.21
N VAL A 459 -18.45 -7.50 6.29
CA VAL A 459 -18.65 -8.91 5.88
C VAL A 459 -18.10 -9.93 6.88
N LYS A 460 -17.29 -9.49 7.85
CA LYS A 460 -16.84 -10.28 9.00
C LYS A 460 -17.79 -10.17 10.21
N ASP A 461 -18.89 -9.43 10.08
CA ASP A 461 -19.86 -9.15 11.18
C ASP A 461 -19.19 -8.54 12.43
N GLU A 462 -18.20 -7.68 12.25
CA GLU A 462 -17.49 -6.99 13.35
C GLU A 462 -18.26 -5.78 13.89
N PHE A 463 -19.37 -5.40 13.27
CA PHE A 463 -20.25 -4.30 13.66
C PHE A 463 -21.61 -4.80 14.16
N SER A 464 -22.24 -4.04 15.04
CA SER A 464 -23.66 -4.21 15.32
C SER A 464 -24.50 -3.87 14.07
N GLU A 465 -25.74 -4.36 13.98
CA GLU A 465 -26.63 -4.07 12.83
C GLU A 465 -26.84 -2.57 12.59
N GLN A 466 -26.90 -1.76 13.65
CA GLN A 466 -27.02 -0.31 13.52
C GLN A 466 -25.76 0.31 12.93
N GLU A 467 -24.60 -0.04 13.47
CA GLU A 467 -23.29 0.43 12.95
C GLU A 467 -23.07 -0.04 11.52
N LYS A 468 -23.42 -1.29 11.20
CA LYS A 468 -23.32 -1.85 9.85
C LYS A 468 -24.10 -1.01 8.84
N ASN A 469 -25.34 -0.65 9.15
CA ASN A 469 -26.17 0.20 8.29
C ASN A 469 -25.55 1.61 8.12
N GLU A 470 -25.04 2.20 9.20
CA GLU A 470 -24.32 3.49 9.12
C GLU A 470 -23.10 3.40 8.23
N LYS A 471 -22.29 2.34 8.37
CA LYS A 471 -21.08 2.13 7.56
C LYS A 471 -21.40 1.92 6.08
N ILE A 472 -22.47 1.20 5.77
CA ILE A 472 -22.95 1.03 4.39
C ILE A 472 -23.31 2.38 3.77
N GLU A 473 -24.04 3.25 4.48
CA GLU A 473 -24.39 4.59 3.96
C GLU A 473 -23.17 5.50 3.81
N GLN A 474 -22.17 5.38 4.68
CA GLN A 474 -20.88 6.08 4.54
C GLN A 474 -20.13 5.63 3.29
N LEU A 475 -20.07 4.31 3.01
CA LEU A 475 -19.47 3.75 1.80
C LEU A 475 -20.17 4.24 0.53
N LYS A 476 -21.50 4.23 0.52
CA LYS A 476 -22.31 4.75 -0.61
C LYS A 476 -22.04 6.23 -0.84
N THR A 477 -22.03 7.02 0.22
CA THR A 477 -21.79 8.47 0.14
C THR A 477 -20.39 8.78 -0.41
N TYR A 478 -19.38 8.02 -0.01
CA TYR A 478 -18.02 8.17 -0.49
C TYR A 478 -17.92 7.86 -1.99
N CYS A 479 -18.33 6.67 -2.41
CA CYS A 479 -18.25 6.23 -3.81
C CYS A 479 -19.14 7.10 -4.74
N LYS A 480 -20.31 7.56 -4.25
CA LYS A 480 -21.14 8.54 -4.96
C LYS A 480 -20.42 9.85 -5.22
N LEU A 481 -19.63 10.33 -4.26
CA LEU A 481 -18.86 11.57 -4.45
C LEU A 481 -17.77 11.39 -5.51
N ASP A 482 -17.12 10.22 -5.59
CA ASP A 482 -16.07 9.95 -6.59
C ASP A 482 -16.62 10.10 -8.01
N THR A 483 -17.76 9.50 -8.31
CA THR A 483 -18.39 9.60 -9.64
C THR A 483 -18.99 10.98 -9.91
N TYR A 484 -19.59 11.65 -8.90
CA TYR A 484 -20.08 13.01 -9.06
C TYR A 484 -18.94 14.02 -9.25
N ALA A 485 -17.80 13.80 -8.62
CA ALA A 485 -16.60 14.61 -8.78
C ALA A 485 -16.08 14.55 -10.23
N MET A 486 -16.10 13.36 -10.86
CA MET A 486 -15.75 13.22 -12.27
C MET A 486 -16.70 14.00 -13.17
N TYR A 487 -18.02 13.94 -12.90
CA TYR A 487 -19.01 14.74 -13.61
C TYR A 487 -18.75 16.25 -13.45
N ALA A 488 -18.51 16.72 -12.24
CA ALA A 488 -18.25 18.14 -11.97
C ALA A 488 -16.98 18.65 -12.69
N ILE A 489 -15.91 17.83 -12.68
CA ILE A 489 -14.67 18.15 -13.41
C ILE A 489 -14.94 18.18 -14.92
N TRP A 490 -15.62 17.17 -15.46
CA TRP A 490 -15.99 17.13 -16.89
C TRP A 490 -16.84 18.35 -17.30
N LYS A 491 -17.80 18.73 -16.48
CA LYS A 491 -18.63 19.91 -16.70
C LYS A 491 -17.80 21.20 -16.71
N HIS A 492 -16.93 21.37 -15.72
CA HIS A 492 -15.98 22.51 -15.66
C HIS A 492 -15.15 22.60 -16.95
N LEU A 493 -14.60 21.47 -17.40
CA LEU A 493 -13.79 21.43 -18.65
C LEU A 493 -14.64 21.74 -19.88
N THR A 494 -15.89 21.29 -19.93
CA THR A 494 -16.83 21.58 -21.01
C THR A 494 -17.22 23.09 -21.05
N ASP A 495 -17.43 23.70 -19.89
CA ASP A 495 -17.78 25.12 -19.79
C ASP A 495 -16.54 26.02 -20.06
N LEU A 496 -15.35 25.49 -19.94
CA LEU A 496 -14.09 26.20 -20.21
C LEU A 496 -13.81 26.35 -21.71
N ILE A 497 -14.24 25.41 -22.55
CA ILE A 497 -13.94 25.36 -23.98
C ILE A 497 -15.00 26.09 -24.80
#